data_0bafddeef27b912439de31f241fe890e
#
_entry.id   0bafddeef27b912439de31f241fe890e
#
_cell.length_a   1.000
_cell.length_b   1.000
_cell.length_c   1.000
_cell.angle_alpha   90.00
_cell.angle_beta   90.00
_cell.angle_gamma   90.00
#
_symmetry.space_group_name_H-M   'P 1'
#
loop_
_entity.id
_entity.type
_entity.pdbx_description
1 polymer ?
#
loop_
_entity_poly.entity_id
_entity_poly.type
_entity_poly.pdbx_seq_one_letter_code
_entity_poly.pdbx_strand_id
1 'polypeptide(L)'
;MASKLIWIDLEMTGLDTDTDSILEIATIITSPELEVLGEGPVCAIHHGDDDLKSMDDWNRRHHTDSGLGQRVTHSRHDMRGAELATIEFLQQWVEPGISPMCGNSVCQDRRFIHRQMPELLSWFHYRNLDVSTLKMLANLWLPAEKATFHKSNRHEALSDIRESIEELRYYRKYMGEFRAWS
;
A
#
# COMPACT_ATOMS: atom_id res chain seq x y z
N MET A 1 8.62 17.87 -10.71
CA MET A 1 7.75 16.69 -10.61
C MET A 1 8.57 15.60 -9.93
N ALA A 2 7.95 14.72 -9.15
CA ALA A 2 8.66 13.58 -8.55
C ALA A 2 9.28 12.72 -9.66
N SER A 3 10.56 12.39 -9.52
CA SER A 3 11.28 11.52 -10.45
C SER A 3 11.08 10.03 -10.14
N LYS A 4 10.46 9.72 -9.01
CA LYS A 4 10.17 8.36 -8.52
C LYS A 4 8.85 8.35 -7.75
N LEU A 5 8.22 7.18 -7.69
CA LEU A 5 6.96 6.94 -6.99
C LEU A 5 7.22 5.97 -5.84
N ILE A 6 6.64 6.27 -4.66
CA ILE A 6 6.71 5.38 -3.50
C ILE A 6 5.38 4.63 -3.41
N TRP A 7 5.42 3.35 -3.69
CA TRP A 7 4.29 2.45 -3.51
C TRP A 7 4.34 1.84 -2.12
N ILE A 8 3.20 1.79 -1.46
CA ILE A 8 3.08 1.25 -0.10
C ILE A 8 1.77 0.51 0.04
N ASP A 9 1.78 -0.49 0.87
CA ASP A 9 0.60 -1.21 1.31
C ASP A 9 0.80 -1.68 2.75
N LEU A 10 -0.26 -1.66 3.54
CA LEU A 10 -0.29 -2.07 4.92
C LEU A 10 -1.31 -3.18 5.12
N GLU A 11 -0.95 -4.19 5.92
CA GLU A 11 -1.91 -5.07 6.55
C GLU A 11 -2.19 -4.58 7.97
N MET A 12 -3.46 -4.56 8.36
CA MET A 12 -3.90 -3.99 9.63
C MET A 12 -4.90 -4.90 10.34
N THR A 13 -5.10 -4.71 11.65
CA THR A 13 -6.10 -5.46 12.42
C THR A 13 -7.53 -5.08 12.08
N GLY A 14 -7.73 -3.91 11.49
CA GLY A 14 -9.00 -3.32 11.07
C GLY A 14 -8.79 -1.93 10.48
N LEU A 15 -9.82 -1.11 10.38
CA LEU A 15 -9.77 0.20 9.72
C LEU A 15 -9.97 1.40 10.66
N ASP A 16 -10.12 1.17 11.94
CA ASP A 16 -10.23 2.24 12.94
C ASP A 16 -8.84 2.58 13.48
N THR A 17 -8.30 3.74 13.07
CA THR A 17 -6.96 4.18 13.49
C THR A 17 -6.82 4.44 14.99
N ASP A 18 -7.92 4.51 15.76
CA ASP A 18 -7.89 4.70 17.21
C ASP A 18 -7.70 3.40 17.97
N THR A 19 -8.14 2.28 17.43
CA THR A 19 -8.13 0.97 18.07
C THR A 19 -7.32 -0.08 17.32
N ASP A 20 -7.15 0.09 16.01
CA ASP A 20 -6.46 -0.87 15.17
C ASP A 20 -4.97 -0.55 14.97
N SER A 21 -4.20 -1.57 14.61
CA SER A 21 -2.75 -1.48 14.46
C SER A 21 -2.27 -2.03 13.13
N ILE A 22 -1.12 -1.52 12.68
CA ILE A 22 -0.40 -2.04 11.52
C ILE A 22 0.23 -3.38 11.89
N LEU A 23 -0.01 -4.41 11.07
CA LEU A 23 0.55 -5.76 11.20
C LEU A 23 1.74 -6.01 10.25
N GLU A 24 1.69 -5.46 9.05
CA GLU A 24 2.75 -5.59 8.05
C GLU A 24 2.82 -4.32 7.20
N ILE A 25 4.02 -3.96 6.78
CA ILE A 25 4.28 -2.88 5.85
C ILE A 25 5.20 -3.37 4.74
N ALA A 26 4.88 -3.02 3.50
CA ALA A 26 5.73 -3.23 2.34
C ALA A 26 5.85 -1.95 1.50
N THR A 27 6.97 -1.80 0.79
CA THR A 27 7.21 -0.67 -0.11
C THR A 27 7.91 -1.11 -1.39
N ILE A 28 7.55 -0.44 -2.50
CA ILE A 28 8.26 -0.55 -3.79
C ILE A 28 8.53 0.86 -4.31
N ILE A 29 9.68 1.06 -4.94
CA ILE A 29 9.99 2.27 -5.69
C ILE A 29 9.88 1.99 -7.18
N THR A 30 9.16 2.86 -7.91
CA THR A 30 9.14 2.81 -9.37
C THR A 30 9.58 4.13 -10.00
N SER A 31 9.94 4.06 -11.29
CA SER A 31 10.00 5.22 -12.16
C SER A 31 8.57 5.78 -12.42
N PRO A 32 8.42 6.99 -13.01
CA PRO A 32 7.12 7.48 -13.47
C PRO A 32 6.50 6.61 -14.58
N GLU A 33 7.31 5.84 -15.30
CA GLU A 33 6.91 4.87 -16.32
C GLU A 33 6.42 3.55 -15.73
N LEU A 34 6.47 3.43 -14.37
CA LEU A 34 6.09 2.27 -13.57
C LEU A 34 7.10 1.11 -13.63
N GLU A 35 8.34 1.35 -14.03
CA GLU A 35 9.40 0.36 -13.93
C GLU A 35 9.83 0.22 -12.47
N VAL A 36 9.89 -1.01 -11.94
CA VAL A 36 10.34 -1.28 -10.57
C VAL A 36 11.85 -1.01 -10.50
N LEU A 37 12.22 -0.08 -9.62
CA LEU A 37 13.61 0.32 -9.38
C LEU A 37 14.19 -0.34 -8.13
N GLY A 38 13.35 -0.60 -7.12
CA GLY A 38 13.75 -1.26 -5.89
C GLY A 38 12.54 -1.78 -5.12
N GLU A 39 12.72 -2.91 -4.44
CA GLU A 39 11.76 -3.48 -3.51
C GLU A 39 12.32 -3.32 -2.10
N GLY A 40 11.54 -2.74 -1.21
CA GLY A 40 11.89 -2.51 0.17
C GLY A 40 11.70 -3.76 1.04
N PRO A 41 12.04 -3.64 2.31
CA PRO A 41 11.75 -4.71 3.25
C PRO A 41 10.24 -4.90 3.38
N VAL A 42 9.83 -6.16 3.56
CA VAL A 42 8.50 -6.51 4.05
C VAL A 42 8.64 -6.73 5.54
N CYS A 43 8.10 -5.82 6.34
CA CYS A 43 8.23 -5.86 7.79
C CYS A 43 6.90 -6.26 8.42
N ALA A 44 6.78 -7.52 8.86
CA ALA A 44 5.77 -7.90 9.83
C ALA A 44 6.12 -7.28 11.18
N ILE A 45 5.14 -6.72 11.87
CA ILE A 45 5.31 -6.03 13.16
C ILE A 45 4.85 -6.94 14.27
N HIS A 46 5.66 -7.09 15.31
CA HIS A 46 5.34 -7.97 16.42
C HIS A 46 4.12 -7.49 17.19
N HIS A 47 3.13 -8.37 17.33
CA HIS A 47 1.96 -8.21 18.17
C HIS A 47 1.72 -9.46 19.00
N GLY A 48 1.18 -9.27 20.20
CA GLY A 48 0.80 -10.37 21.08
C GLY A 48 -0.45 -11.10 20.59
N ASP A 49 -0.64 -12.32 21.10
CA ASP A 49 -1.81 -13.14 20.77
C ASP A 49 -3.15 -12.45 21.07
N ASP A 50 -3.19 -11.57 22.06
CA ASP A 50 -4.42 -10.88 22.46
C ASP A 50 -4.83 -9.79 21.46
N ASP A 51 -3.86 -9.11 20.86
CA ASP A 51 -4.09 -8.13 19.78
C ASP A 51 -4.67 -8.83 18.54
N LEU A 52 -4.13 -10.00 18.20
CA LEU A 52 -4.61 -10.80 17.06
C LEU A 52 -6.01 -11.39 17.30
N LYS A 53 -6.37 -11.69 18.55
CA LYS A 53 -7.71 -12.17 18.90
C LYS A 53 -8.78 -11.10 18.86
N SER A 54 -8.41 -9.82 19.00
CA SER A 54 -9.35 -8.70 18.95
C SER A 54 -9.87 -8.38 17.54
N MET A 55 -9.19 -8.90 16.49
CA MET A 55 -9.62 -8.73 15.10
C MET A 55 -11.00 -9.34 14.84
N ASP A 56 -11.74 -8.73 13.92
CA ASP A 56 -12.97 -9.33 13.41
C ASP A 56 -12.72 -10.66 12.68
N ASP A 57 -13.78 -11.43 12.47
CA ASP A 57 -13.70 -12.77 11.86
C ASP A 57 -13.18 -12.74 10.41
N TRP A 58 -13.41 -11.65 9.68
CA TRP A 58 -12.96 -11.50 8.31
C TRP A 58 -11.44 -11.30 8.26
N ASN A 59 -10.92 -10.32 9.00
CA ASN A 59 -9.48 -10.04 9.10
C ASN A 59 -8.72 -11.27 9.64
N ARG A 60 -9.26 -11.92 10.68
CA ARG A 60 -8.65 -13.11 11.26
C ARG A 60 -8.48 -14.25 10.25
N ARG A 61 -9.51 -14.54 9.44
CA ARG A 61 -9.44 -15.57 8.40
C ARG A 61 -8.39 -15.23 7.34
N HIS A 62 -8.43 -14.01 6.81
CA HIS A 62 -7.49 -13.56 5.77
C HIS A 62 -6.04 -13.62 6.24
N HIS A 63 -5.75 -13.14 7.46
CA HIS A 63 -4.40 -13.18 8.01
C HIS A 63 -3.93 -14.58 8.41
N THR A 64 -4.86 -15.51 8.70
CA THR A 64 -4.53 -16.92 8.90
C THR A 64 -4.16 -17.59 7.58
N ASP A 65 -4.96 -17.38 6.54
CA ASP A 65 -4.77 -18.01 5.23
C ASP A 65 -3.49 -17.53 4.53
N SER A 66 -3.11 -16.26 4.69
CA SER A 66 -1.85 -15.69 4.19
C SER A 66 -0.61 -16.02 5.03
N GLY A 67 -0.78 -16.65 6.20
CA GLY A 67 0.30 -16.91 7.17
C GLY A 67 0.83 -15.66 7.86
N LEU A 68 0.18 -14.50 7.71
CA LEU A 68 0.59 -13.24 8.33
C LEU A 68 0.61 -13.35 9.85
N GLY A 69 -0.38 -14.01 10.47
CA GLY A 69 -0.44 -14.20 11.91
C GLY A 69 0.84 -14.83 12.48
N GLN A 70 1.39 -15.85 11.81
CA GLN A 70 2.65 -16.46 12.20
C GLN A 70 3.84 -15.51 12.02
N ARG A 71 3.90 -14.76 10.92
CA ARG A 71 4.96 -13.77 10.68
C ARG A 71 4.96 -12.68 11.75
N VAL A 72 3.78 -12.18 12.13
CA VAL A 72 3.59 -11.17 13.18
C VAL A 72 4.04 -11.68 14.54
N THR A 73 3.58 -12.87 14.96
CA THR A 73 3.94 -13.45 16.27
C THR A 73 5.44 -13.71 16.41
N HIS A 74 6.12 -14.10 15.32
CA HIS A 74 7.56 -14.41 15.33
C HIS A 74 8.44 -13.24 14.90
N SER A 75 7.85 -12.10 14.56
CA SER A 75 8.61 -10.93 14.13
C SER A 75 9.53 -10.41 15.22
N ARG A 76 10.67 -9.86 14.79
CA ARG A 76 11.61 -9.13 15.64
C ARG A 76 11.48 -7.60 15.52
N HIS A 77 10.65 -7.13 14.57
CA HIS A 77 10.38 -5.72 14.42
C HIS A 77 9.21 -5.33 15.33
N ASP A 78 9.40 -4.34 16.16
CA ASP A 78 8.31 -3.53 16.69
C ASP A 78 7.91 -2.45 15.68
N MET A 79 6.90 -1.66 15.99
CA MET A 79 6.41 -0.59 15.13
C MET A 79 7.53 0.37 14.73
N ARG A 80 8.39 0.76 15.68
CA ARG A 80 9.50 1.67 15.43
C ARG A 80 10.58 1.04 14.56
N GLY A 81 10.89 -0.22 14.76
CA GLY A 81 11.86 -0.96 13.95
C GLY A 81 11.43 -1.08 12.49
N ALA A 82 10.13 -1.35 12.25
CA ALA A 82 9.56 -1.40 10.90
C ALA A 82 9.57 -0.01 10.23
N GLU A 83 9.22 1.05 10.97
CA GLU A 83 9.29 2.42 10.48
C GLU A 83 10.71 2.79 10.04
N LEU A 84 11.71 2.53 10.89
CA LEU A 84 13.12 2.85 10.59
C LEU A 84 13.67 2.03 9.42
N ALA A 85 13.36 0.74 9.34
CA ALA A 85 13.79 -0.11 8.22
C ALA A 85 13.21 0.38 6.88
N THR A 86 11.96 0.84 6.89
CA THR A 86 11.32 1.42 5.71
C THR A 86 11.99 2.74 5.32
N ILE A 87 12.28 3.62 6.28
CA ILE A 87 12.98 4.88 6.04
C ILE A 87 14.39 4.63 5.48
N GLU A 88 15.15 3.69 6.05
CA GLU A 88 16.49 3.34 5.57
C GLU A 88 16.47 2.89 4.09
N PHE A 89 15.44 2.14 3.70
CA PHE A 89 15.24 1.80 2.30
C PHE A 89 14.93 3.05 1.45
N LEU A 90 13.99 3.91 1.87
CA LEU A 90 13.58 5.09 1.10
C LEU A 90 14.74 6.08 0.89
N GLN A 91 15.63 6.24 1.87
CA GLN A 91 16.82 7.12 1.79
C GLN A 91 17.72 6.82 0.60
N GLN A 92 17.74 5.58 0.13
CA GLN A 92 18.55 5.16 -1.01
C GLN A 92 17.96 5.63 -2.36
N TRP A 93 16.68 6.00 -2.37
CA TRP A 93 15.92 6.22 -3.60
C TRP A 93 15.36 7.62 -3.79
N VAL A 94 14.92 8.25 -2.71
CA VAL A 94 14.14 9.49 -2.77
C VAL A 94 14.57 10.47 -1.68
N GLU A 95 14.27 11.76 -1.93
CA GLU A 95 14.36 12.80 -0.92
C GLU A 95 13.03 12.91 -0.15
N PRO A 96 13.05 13.29 1.15
CA PRO A 96 11.83 13.46 1.95
C PRO A 96 10.86 14.47 1.32
N GLY A 97 9.57 14.15 1.37
CA GLY A 97 8.48 15.05 0.99
C GLY A 97 8.28 15.29 -0.51
N ILE A 98 9.04 14.61 -1.38
CA ILE A 98 8.99 14.86 -2.84
C ILE A 98 8.06 13.87 -3.57
N SER A 99 8.15 12.59 -3.24
CA SER A 99 7.42 11.52 -3.94
C SER A 99 6.04 11.30 -3.34
N PRO A 100 4.98 11.13 -4.16
CA PRO A 100 3.65 10.82 -3.66
C PRO A 100 3.60 9.44 -3.00
N MET A 101 2.66 9.26 -2.09
CA MET A 101 2.24 7.94 -1.61
C MET A 101 1.33 7.30 -2.66
N CYS A 102 1.69 6.11 -3.15
CA CYS A 102 0.98 5.41 -4.22
C CYS A 102 0.44 4.07 -3.72
N GLY A 103 -0.75 3.70 -4.15
CA GLY A 103 -1.41 2.43 -3.82
C GLY A 103 -2.89 2.41 -4.17
N ASN A 104 -3.61 1.40 -3.72
CA ASN A 104 -5.06 1.33 -3.80
C ASN A 104 -5.68 1.78 -2.47
N SER A 105 -6.62 2.72 -2.51
CA SER A 105 -7.25 3.30 -1.31
C SER A 105 -6.23 3.80 -0.28
N VAL A 106 -5.08 4.21 -0.76
CA VAL A 106 -3.87 4.55 0.01
C VAL A 106 -4.07 5.68 1.03
N CYS A 107 -5.21 6.35 0.98
CA CYS A 107 -5.63 7.28 2.02
C CYS A 107 -5.82 6.59 3.38
N GLN A 108 -6.19 5.30 3.41
CA GLN A 108 -6.30 4.53 4.66
C GLN A 108 -4.91 4.26 5.24
N ASP A 109 -3.98 3.77 4.41
CA ASP A 109 -2.58 3.56 4.82
C ASP A 109 -1.98 4.85 5.38
N ARG A 110 -2.20 6.00 4.71
CA ARG A 110 -1.73 7.30 5.18
C ARG A 110 -2.24 7.66 6.57
N ARG A 111 -3.50 7.32 6.90
CA ARG A 111 -4.07 7.59 8.24
C ARG A 111 -3.36 6.78 9.33
N PHE A 112 -3.09 5.50 9.08
CA PHE A 112 -2.35 4.64 9.98
C PHE A 112 -0.90 5.09 10.15
N ILE A 113 -0.21 5.39 9.03
CA ILE A 113 1.16 5.91 9.06
C ILE A 113 1.23 7.24 9.84
N HIS A 114 0.26 8.15 9.63
CA HIS A 114 0.22 9.41 10.36
C HIS A 114 0.19 9.21 11.88
N ARG A 115 -0.52 8.19 12.34
CA ARG A 115 -0.67 7.92 13.76
C ARG A 115 0.45 7.07 14.35
N GLN A 116 0.89 6.04 13.62
CA GLN A 116 1.77 5.00 14.16
C GLN A 116 3.22 5.08 13.65
N MET A 117 3.46 5.75 12.51
CA MET A 117 4.77 5.92 11.89
C MET A 117 4.99 7.38 11.41
N PRO A 118 4.96 8.36 12.34
CA PRO A 118 4.94 9.79 11.97
C PRO A 118 6.23 10.27 11.30
N GLU A 119 7.36 9.63 11.55
CA GLU A 119 8.62 9.97 10.89
C GLU A 119 8.62 9.49 9.43
N LEU A 120 8.10 8.28 9.18
CA LEU A 120 7.90 7.76 7.82
C LEU A 120 6.94 8.65 7.02
N LEU A 121 5.90 9.22 7.66
CA LEU A 121 4.97 10.11 6.97
C LEU A 121 5.69 11.29 6.30
N SER A 122 6.75 11.82 6.90
CA SER A 122 7.52 12.96 6.39
C SER A 122 8.24 12.67 5.07
N TRP A 123 8.40 11.40 4.71
CA TRP A 123 9.02 10.95 3.46
C TRP A 123 8.10 11.08 2.26
N PHE A 124 6.78 11.13 2.49
CA PHE A 124 5.79 11.26 1.42
C PHE A 124 5.41 12.72 1.18
N HIS A 125 5.26 13.05 -0.08
CA HIS A 125 4.56 14.27 -0.45
C HIS A 125 3.11 14.22 0.06
N TYR A 126 2.48 15.38 0.33
CA TYR A 126 1.09 15.42 0.82
C TYR A 126 0.04 14.86 -0.15
N ARG A 127 0.37 14.76 -1.44
CA ARG A 127 -0.51 14.19 -2.48
C ARG A 127 -0.38 12.69 -2.53
N ASN A 128 -1.52 12.03 -2.83
CA ASN A 128 -1.58 10.61 -3.12
C ASN A 128 -1.70 10.37 -4.63
N LEU A 129 -1.17 9.23 -5.08
CA LEU A 129 -1.54 8.62 -6.34
C LEU A 129 -2.36 7.37 -6.00
N ASP A 130 -3.69 7.54 -5.96
CA ASP A 130 -4.61 6.48 -5.57
C ASP A 130 -5.20 5.82 -6.80
N VAL A 131 -4.83 4.55 -7.03
CA VAL A 131 -5.26 3.76 -8.19
C VAL A 131 -6.75 3.44 -8.11
N SER A 132 -7.33 3.35 -6.90
CA SER A 132 -8.77 3.14 -6.73
C SER A 132 -9.60 4.29 -7.32
N THR A 133 -9.06 5.51 -7.34
CA THR A 133 -9.71 6.63 -8.03
C THR A 133 -9.82 6.39 -9.54
N LEU A 134 -8.76 5.87 -10.16
CA LEU A 134 -8.79 5.53 -11.59
C LEU A 134 -9.75 4.39 -11.88
N LYS A 135 -9.80 3.39 -11.01
CA LYS A 135 -10.78 2.30 -11.08
C LYS A 135 -12.22 2.83 -11.04
N MET A 136 -12.52 3.75 -10.13
CA MET A 136 -13.83 4.38 -10.06
C MET A 136 -14.17 5.14 -11.35
N LEU A 137 -13.22 5.93 -11.88
CA LEU A 137 -13.41 6.67 -13.13
C LEU A 137 -13.57 5.74 -14.34
N ALA A 138 -12.81 4.65 -14.39
CA ALA A 138 -12.95 3.63 -15.42
C ALA A 138 -14.34 2.99 -15.40
N ASN A 139 -14.86 2.64 -14.22
CA ASN A 139 -16.21 2.10 -14.06
C ASN A 139 -17.32 3.08 -14.46
N LEU A 140 -17.07 4.40 -14.34
CA LEU A 140 -18.04 5.43 -14.72
C LEU A 140 -18.02 5.76 -16.22
N TRP A 141 -16.83 5.66 -16.86
CA TRP A 141 -16.63 6.27 -18.18
C TRP A 141 -16.18 5.29 -19.25
N LEU A 142 -15.69 4.11 -18.91
CA LEU A 142 -15.29 3.11 -19.89
C LEU A 142 -16.35 2.00 -20.03
N PRO A 143 -16.40 1.33 -21.19
CA PRO A 143 -17.13 0.09 -21.33
C PRO A 143 -16.70 -0.97 -20.32
N ALA A 144 -17.63 -1.82 -19.85
CA ALA A 144 -17.38 -2.77 -18.76
C ALA A 144 -16.17 -3.70 -19.00
N GLU A 145 -15.93 -4.09 -20.25
CA GLU A 145 -14.79 -4.92 -20.66
C GLU A 145 -13.43 -4.22 -20.51
N LYS A 146 -13.41 -2.88 -20.51
CA LYS A 146 -12.22 -2.05 -20.29
C LYS A 146 -12.11 -1.53 -18.84
N ALA A 147 -13.21 -1.52 -18.11
CA ALA A 147 -13.25 -1.03 -16.74
C ALA A 147 -12.71 -2.04 -15.73
N THR A 148 -12.74 -3.35 -16.06
CA THR A 148 -12.43 -4.42 -15.13
C THR A 148 -10.97 -4.85 -15.25
N PHE A 149 -10.23 -4.73 -14.14
CA PHE A 149 -8.92 -5.34 -13.92
C PHE A 149 -9.07 -6.50 -12.94
N HIS A 150 -8.54 -7.67 -13.28
CA HIS A 150 -8.63 -8.86 -12.44
C HIS A 150 -7.40 -8.99 -11.56
N LYS A 151 -7.60 -8.97 -10.24
CA LYS A 151 -6.56 -9.21 -9.21
C LYS A 151 -6.58 -10.67 -8.75
N SER A 152 -5.43 -11.15 -8.28
CA SER A 152 -5.32 -12.50 -7.70
C SER A 152 -5.80 -12.57 -6.26
N ASN A 153 -5.94 -11.43 -5.57
CA ASN A 153 -6.39 -11.27 -4.19
C ASN A 153 -5.62 -12.16 -3.19
N ARG A 154 -4.29 -12.07 -3.21
CA ARG A 154 -3.43 -12.86 -2.31
C ARG A 154 -3.36 -12.31 -0.88
N HIS A 155 -3.74 -11.04 -0.67
CA HIS A 155 -3.70 -10.35 0.63
C HIS A 155 -2.34 -10.49 1.33
N GLU A 156 -1.30 -10.15 0.62
CA GLU A 156 0.06 -10.00 1.09
C GLU A 156 0.55 -8.63 0.63
N ALA A 157 0.98 -7.77 1.53
CA ALA A 157 1.28 -6.36 1.24
C ALA A 157 2.17 -6.17 0.00
N LEU A 158 3.24 -6.93 -0.17
CA LEU A 158 4.11 -6.82 -1.35
C LEU A 158 3.41 -7.26 -2.65
N SER A 159 2.59 -8.30 -2.58
CA SER A 159 1.79 -8.79 -3.73
C SER A 159 0.77 -7.74 -4.15
N ASP A 160 0.10 -7.12 -3.18
CA ASP A 160 -0.94 -6.12 -3.41
C ASP A 160 -0.37 -4.83 -4.01
N ILE A 161 0.86 -4.44 -3.60
CA ILE A 161 1.60 -3.36 -4.27
C ILE A 161 1.86 -3.69 -5.75
N ARG A 162 2.36 -4.88 -6.05
CA ARG A 162 2.64 -5.30 -7.44
C ARG A 162 1.36 -5.28 -8.28
N GLU A 163 0.26 -5.77 -7.74
CA GLU A 163 -1.05 -5.71 -8.39
C GLU A 163 -1.53 -4.28 -8.60
N SER A 164 -1.29 -3.38 -7.65
CA SER A 164 -1.64 -1.96 -7.77
C SER A 164 -0.85 -1.27 -8.90
N ILE A 165 0.44 -1.61 -9.05
CA ILE A 165 1.27 -1.13 -10.16
C ILE A 165 0.73 -1.64 -11.51
N GLU A 166 0.39 -2.94 -11.61
CA GLU A 166 -0.17 -3.52 -12.83
C GLU A 166 -1.56 -2.95 -13.14
N GLU A 167 -2.38 -2.71 -12.14
CA GLU A 167 -3.68 -2.07 -12.29
C GLU A 167 -3.53 -0.64 -12.85
N LEU A 168 -2.56 0.13 -12.35
CA LEU A 168 -2.25 1.45 -12.92
C LEU A 168 -1.73 1.35 -14.36
N ARG A 169 -0.87 0.39 -14.67
CA ARG A 169 -0.41 0.12 -16.05
C ARG A 169 -1.58 -0.20 -16.97
N TYR A 170 -2.53 -0.97 -16.47
CA TYR A 170 -3.75 -1.32 -17.21
C TYR A 170 -4.57 -0.08 -17.55
N TYR A 171 -4.92 0.75 -16.56
CA TYR A 171 -5.74 1.96 -16.80
C TYR A 171 -5.00 3.01 -17.62
N ARG A 172 -3.67 3.10 -17.51
CA ARG A 172 -2.87 4.04 -18.32
C ARG A 172 -3.09 3.86 -19.82
N LYS A 173 -3.38 2.66 -20.30
CA LYS A 173 -3.65 2.39 -21.71
C LYS A 173 -4.89 3.13 -22.20
N TYR A 174 -5.85 3.38 -21.33
CA TYR A 174 -7.12 3.99 -21.67
C TYR A 174 -7.22 5.47 -21.29
N MET A 175 -6.20 6.09 -20.72
CA MET A 175 -6.22 7.51 -20.32
C MET A 175 -6.46 8.46 -21.49
N GLY A 176 -6.09 8.07 -22.72
CA GLY A 176 -6.43 8.82 -23.93
C GLY A 176 -7.93 8.84 -24.25
N GLU A 177 -8.66 7.83 -23.82
CA GLU A 177 -10.10 7.67 -24.04
C GLU A 177 -10.94 8.51 -23.06
N PHE A 178 -10.38 8.90 -21.91
CA PHE A 178 -11.01 9.85 -20.97
C PHE A 178 -11.22 11.26 -21.58
N ARG A 179 -10.63 11.54 -22.74
CA ARG A 179 -10.77 12.81 -23.47
C ARG A 179 -11.98 12.87 -24.40
N ALA A 180 -12.72 11.79 -24.55
CA ALA A 180 -13.81 11.67 -25.53
C ALA A 180 -15.17 12.22 -25.05
N TRP A 181 -15.13 13.30 -24.24
CA TRP A 181 -16.32 14.08 -23.89
C TRP A 181 -16.25 15.44 -24.59
N SER A 182 -16.70 15.50 -25.83
CA SER A 182 -17.05 16.72 -26.56
C SER A 182 -18.44 16.61 -27.11
#